data_ab10506d3e978a7b878e82fa23e379f2
#
_entry.id   ab10506d3e978a7b878e82fa23e379f2
#
_cell.length_a   1.000
_cell.length_b   1.000
_cell.length_c   1.000
_cell.angle_alpha   90.00
_cell.angle_beta   90.00
_cell.angle_gamma   90.00
#
_symmetry.space_group_name_H-M   'P 1'
#
loop_
_entity.id
_entity.type
_entity.pdbx_description
1 polymer ?
#
loop_
_entity_poly.entity_id
_entity_poly.type
_entity_poly.pdbx_seq_one_letter_code
_entity_poly.pdbx_strand_id
1 'polypeptide(L)'
;MSSNSKVTPSTRRRTLIGLAGLAASASALKTAWGAEPGPFAIKRASLLQRKPGISHEEFVKHWVEIHAPMARACPGIGRYALTIVKSASTRKDVAPYEIQVDGIAELWFKSQADFDAYSNSPATKRLRDDGATFIGREIDFMTEEQVIIS
;
A
#
# COMPACT_ATOMS: atom_id res chain seq x y z
N MET A 1 -45.91 -58.30 -58.34
CA MET A 1 -46.42 -56.98 -58.72
C MET A 1 -45.95 -55.97 -57.66
N SER A 2 -45.14 -55.05 -58.13
CA SER A 2 -44.38 -54.07 -57.40
C SER A 2 -45.26 -53.00 -56.80
N SER A 3 -44.97 -52.56 -55.58
CA SER A 3 -45.32 -51.20 -55.14
C SER A 3 -44.19 -50.61 -54.35
N ASN A 4 -43.61 -49.61 -54.95
CA ASN A 4 -42.44 -48.88 -54.50
C ASN A 4 -42.95 -47.66 -53.75
N SER A 5 -42.70 -47.60 -52.46
CA SER A 5 -43.00 -46.40 -51.65
C SER A 5 -41.70 -45.69 -51.28
N LYS A 6 -41.51 -44.56 -51.92
CA LYS A 6 -40.41 -43.61 -51.65
C LYS A 6 -40.60 -42.95 -50.28
N VAL A 7 -39.65 -43.16 -49.37
CA VAL A 7 -39.57 -42.49 -48.14
C VAL A 7 -38.59 -41.28 -48.33
N THR A 8 -39.12 -40.08 -48.19
CA THR A 8 -38.35 -38.81 -48.18
C THR A 8 -37.64 -38.64 -46.86
N PRO A 9 -36.37 -38.27 -46.82
CA PRO A 9 -35.66 -37.97 -45.55
C PRO A 9 -36.02 -36.58 -45.03
N SER A 10 -36.55 -36.56 -43.82
CA SER A 10 -36.80 -35.35 -43.05
C SER A 10 -35.48 -34.70 -42.61
N THR A 11 -35.24 -33.50 -43.11
CA THR A 11 -34.11 -32.65 -42.70
C THR A 11 -34.35 -32.15 -41.31
N ARG A 12 -33.75 -32.79 -40.32
CA ARG A 12 -33.69 -32.25 -38.96
C ARG A 12 -32.72 -31.03 -38.92
N ARG A 13 -33.29 -29.85 -38.81
CA ARG A 13 -32.54 -28.63 -38.46
C ARG A 13 -31.95 -28.81 -37.06
N ARG A 14 -30.63 -28.99 -36.98
CA ARG A 14 -29.91 -28.88 -35.72
C ARG A 14 -29.82 -27.40 -35.35
N THR A 15 -30.59 -27.03 -34.36
CA THR A 15 -30.46 -25.73 -33.69
C THR A 15 -29.16 -25.75 -32.87
N LEU A 16 -28.15 -25.04 -33.32
CA LEU A 16 -26.95 -24.76 -32.51
C LEU A 16 -27.35 -23.76 -31.41
N ILE A 17 -27.50 -24.27 -30.21
CA ILE A 17 -27.60 -23.42 -29.02
C ILE A 17 -26.19 -22.89 -28.76
N GLY A 18 -25.99 -21.63 -29.12
CA GLY A 18 -24.77 -20.93 -28.78
C GLY A 18 -24.67 -20.77 -27.26
N LEU A 19 -23.62 -21.35 -26.67
CA LEU A 19 -23.21 -21.00 -25.31
C LEU A 19 -22.77 -19.54 -25.34
N ALA A 20 -23.64 -18.66 -24.88
CA ALA A 20 -23.26 -17.30 -24.51
C ALA A 20 -22.32 -17.39 -23.29
N GLY A 21 -21.04 -17.16 -23.51
CA GLY A 21 -20.07 -17.04 -22.45
C GLY A 21 -20.50 -15.91 -21.51
N LEU A 22 -20.74 -16.22 -20.24
CA LEU A 22 -20.79 -15.24 -19.18
C LEU A 22 -19.39 -14.64 -19.04
N ALA A 23 -19.17 -13.51 -19.69
CA ALA A 23 -18.10 -12.62 -19.30
C ALA A 23 -18.40 -12.16 -17.86
N ALA A 24 -17.67 -12.72 -16.91
CA ALA A 24 -17.66 -12.24 -15.54
C ALA A 24 -17.10 -10.82 -15.59
N SER A 25 -17.99 -9.84 -15.60
CA SER A 25 -17.65 -8.44 -15.35
C SER A 25 -17.11 -8.38 -13.92
N ALA A 26 -15.80 -8.30 -13.78
CA ALA A 26 -15.18 -7.86 -12.55
C ALA A 26 -15.66 -6.42 -12.32
N SER A 27 -16.78 -6.27 -11.63
CA SER A 27 -17.22 -4.99 -11.10
C SER A 27 -16.16 -4.57 -10.08
N ALA A 28 -15.24 -3.72 -10.51
CA ALA A 28 -14.41 -2.98 -9.60
C ALA A 28 -15.36 -2.27 -8.62
N LEU A 29 -15.31 -2.66 -7.36
CA LEU A 29 -15.93 -1.93 -6.28
C LEU A 29 -15.35 -0.52 -6.33
N LYS A 30 -16.07 0.40 -6.95
CA LYS A 30 -15.77 1.82 -6.83
C LYS A 30 -15.91 2.13 -5.35
N THR A 31 -14.79 2.46 -4.73
CA THR A 31 -14.80 2.97 -3.36
C THR A 31 -15.81 4.11 -3.29
N ALA A 32 -16.63 4.13 -2.25
CA ALA A 32 -17.79 5.04 -2.11
C ALA A 32 -17.46 6.54 -2.19
N TRP A 33 -16.18 6.89 -2.33
CA TRP A 33 -15.63 8.24 -2.31
C TRP A 33 -14.98 8.67 -3.63
N GLY A 34 -15.07 7.87 -4.69
CA GLY A 34 -14.71 8.30 -6.06
C GLY A 34 -13.22 8.56 -6.33
N ALA A 35 -12.32 8.29 -5.40
CA ALA A 35 -10.90 8.39 -5.64
C ALA A 35 -10.42 7.17 -6.46
N GLU A 36 -9.75 7.41 -7.58
CA GLU A 36 -9.04 6.36 -8.30
C GLU A 36 -7.93 5.81 -7.39
N PRO A 37 -7.72 4.48 -7.35
CA PRO A 37 -6.62 3.90 -6.60
C PRO A 37 -5.31 4.56 -7.05
N GLY A 38 -4.58 5.13 -6.12
CA GLY A 38 -3.25 5.68 -6.42
C GLY A 38 -2.29 4.61 -6.94
N PRO A 39 -1.12 4.99 -7.45
CA PRO A 39 -0.15 4.05 -8.04
C PRO A 39 0.48 3.10 -7.02
N PHE A 40 0.06 3.17 -5.77
CA PHE A 40 0.58 2.38 -4.66
C PHE A 40 -0.53 1.56 -4.02
N ALA A 41 -0.28 0.25 -3.87
CA ALA A 41 -1.22 -0.68 -3.24
C ALA A 41 -1.04 -0.76 -1.71
N ILE A 42 0.15 -0.39 -1.22
CA ILE A 42 0.49 -0.51 0.20
C ILE A 42 1.14 0.78 0.68
N LYS A 43 0.66 1.29 1.80
CA LYS A 43 1.27 2.42 2.52
C LYS A 43 1.55 2.00 3.96
N ARG A 44 2.80 2.21 4.40
CA ARG A 44 3.20 2.08 5.80
C ARG A 44 3.52 3.47 6.35
N ALA A 45 2.97 3.79 7.51
CA ALA A 45 3.30 4.99 8.27
C ALA A 45 3.87 4.59 9.63
N SER A 46 5.02 5.16 9.99
CA SER A 46 5.70 4.92 11.27
C SER A 46 5.75 6.20 12.08
N LEU A 47 5.23 6.19 13.29
CA LEU A 47 5.43 7.29 14.24
C LEU A 47 6.73 7.05 14.99
N LEU A 48 7.61 8.05 14.97
CA LEU A 48 8.96 7.94 15.51
C LEU A 48 9.15 8.90 16.69
N GLN A 49 9.74 8.38 17.77
CA GLN A 49 10.23 9.16 18.88
C GLN A 49 11.76 8.98 18.96
N ARG A 50 12.48 10.07 19.11
CA ARG A 50 13.94 10.03 19.28
C ARG A 50 14.35 9.30 20.55
N LYS A 51 15.60 8.82 20.59
CA LYS A 51 16.19 8.29 21.81
C LYS A 51 16.30 9.36 22.90
N PRO A 52 16.17 8.96 24.17
CA PRO A 52 16.55 9.82 25.28
C PRO A 52 18.02 10.28 25.15
N GLY A 53 18.28 11.54 25.43
CA GLY A 53 19.62 12.11 25.43
C GLY A 53 20.07 12.77 24.12
N ILE A 54 19.29 12.62 23.03
CA ILE A 54 19.53 13.39 21.79
C ILE A 54 18.48 14.50 21.64
N SER A 55 18.90 15.63 21.11
CA SER A 55 17.99 16.74 20.79
C SER A 55 17.11 16.40 19.57
N HIS A 56 16.01 17.14 19.40
CA HIS A 56 15.19 17.03 18.19
C HIS A 56 15.98 17.40 16.93
N GLU A 57 16.84 18.38 17.01
CA GLU A 57 17.69 18.81 15.89
C GLU A 57 18.68 17.71 15.47
N GLU A 58 19.35 17.07 16.44
CA GLU A 58 20.24 15.93 16.18
C GLU A 58 19.50 14.75 15.57
N PHE A 59 18.30 14.44 16.08
CA PHE A 59 17.42 13.41 15.51
C PHE A 59 17.09 13.71 14.05
N VAL A 60 16.61 14.93 13.75
CA VAL A 60 16.24 15.34 12.39
C VAL A 60 17.46 15.31 11.46
N LYS A 61 18.60 15.81 11.91
CA LYS A 61 19.84 15.83 11.13
C LYS A 61 20.27 14.42 10.76
N HIS A 62 20.35 13.50 11.74
CA HIS A 62 20.71 12.11 11.47
C HIS A 62 19.72 11.46 10.49
N TRP A 63 18.43 11.66 10.73
CA TRP A 63 17.37 11.08 9.92
C TRP A 63 17.45 11.53 8.46
N VAL A 64 17.60 12.84 8.21
CA VAL A 64 17.61 13.42 6.86
C VAL A 64 18.93 13.17 6.13
N GLU A 65 20.07 13.34 6.82
CA GLU A 65 21.39 13.35 6.18
C GLU A 65 22.02 11.96 6.08
N ILE A 66 21.68 11.05 6.99
CA ILE A 66 22.29 9.71 7.08
C ILE A 66 21.27 8.62 6.76
N HIS A 67 20.22 8.50 7.56
CA HIS A 67 19.28 7.41 7.49
C HIS A 67 18.45 7.41 6.18
N ALA A 68 17.83 8.53 5.84
CA ALA A 68 16.97 8.60 4.66
C ALA A 68 17.70 8.30 3.33
N PRO A 69 18.94 8.74 3.10
CA PRO A 69 19.71 8.32 1.93
C PRO A 69 19.92 6.81 1.82
N MET A 70 20.04 6.09 2.95
CA MET A 70 20.19 4.62 2.94
C MET A 70 18.97 3.90 2.37
N ALA A 71 17.77 4.48 2.51
CA ALA A 71 16.54 3.93 1.96
C ALA A 71 16.57 3.78 0.43
N ARG A 72 17.40 4.56 -0.27
CA ARG A 72 17.57 4.45 -1.73
C ARG A 72 18.14 3.10 -2.16
N ALA A 73 18.87 2.42 -1.29
CA ALA A 73 19.41 1.09 -1.55
C ALA A 73 18.40 -0.04 -1.25
N CYS A 74 17.27 0.27 -0.60
CA CYS A 74 16.24 -0.70 -0.27
C CYS A 74 15.36 -0.97 -1.49
N PRO A 75 15.16 -2.24 -1.88
CA PRO A 75 14.30 -2.59 -3.00
C PRO A 75 12.83 -2.34 -2.66
N GLY A 76 11.99 -2.20 -3.69
CA GLY A 76 10.54 -2.17 -3.57
C GLY A 76 9.95 -0.85 -3.12
N ILE A 77 10.73 0.07 -2.55
CA ILE A 77 10.21 1.39 -2.15
C ILE A 77 9.85 2.19 -3.40
N GLY A 78 8.57 2.49 -3.57
CA GLY A 78 8.08 3.34 -4.65
C GLY A 78 8.08 4.83 -4.31
N ARG A 79 7.85 5.16 -3.02
CA ARG A 79 7.94 6.52 -2.46
C ARG A 79 8.34 6.44 -0.99
N TYR A 80 9.14 7.39 -0.56
CA TYR A 80 9.49 7.60 0.84
C TYR A 80 9.34 9.08 1.18
N ALA A 81 8.60 9.39 2.21
CA ALA A 81 8.44 10.75 2.72
C ALA A 81 8.72 10.79 4.23
N LEU A 82 9.30 11.91 4.64
CA LEU A 82 9.54 12.25 6.04
C LEU A 82 8.69 13.46 6.40
N THR A 83 7.89 13.30 7.45
CA THR A 83 7.13 14.40 8.05
C THR A 83 7.76 14.72 9.38
N ILE A 84 8.45 15.89 9.49
CA ILE A 84 9.10 16.33 10.70
C ILE A 84 8.08 17.07 11.56
N VAL A 85 7.87 16.62 12.79
CA VAL A 85 6.96 17.27 13.74
C VAL A 85 7.63 18.52 14.30
N LYS A 86 7.04 19.68 14.03
CA LYS A 86 7.54 20.98 14.50
C LYS A 86 6.98 21.37 15.87
N SER A 87 5.70 21.04 16.10
CA SER A 87 5.00 21.31 17.35
C SER A 87 3.82 20.38 17.49
N ALA A 88 3.39 20.14 18.71
CA ALA A 88 2.17 19.41 19.02
C ALA A 88 1.19 20.32 19.75
N SER A 89 -0.10 20.12 19.50
CA SER A 89 -1.18 20.78 20.24
C SER A 89 -2.26 19.77 20.55
N THR A 90 -2.98 19.98 21.65
CA THR A 90 -4.12 19.15 22.04
C THR A 90 -5.42 19.95 21.96
N ARG A 91 -6.49 19.29 21.56
CA ARG A 91 -7.83 19.85 21.64
C ARG A 91 -8.31 19.78 23.09
N LYS A 92 -9.07 20.81 23.53
CA LYS A 92 -9.58 20.88 24.90
C LYS A 92 -10.80 19.95 25.14
N ASP A 93 -11.48 19.56 24.06
CA ASP A 93 -12.73 18.81 24.07
C ASP A 93 -12.54 17.29 23.89
N VAL A 94 -11.32 16.82 23.73
CA VAL A 94 -10.96 15.40 23.64
C VAL A 94 -9.81 15.08 24.57
N ALA A 95 -9.74 13.86 25.07
CA ALA A 95 -8.63 13.41 25.89
C ALA A 95 -7.30 13.50 25.10
N PRO A 96 -6.23 14.03 25.68
CA PRO A 96 -4.93 14.08 25.02
C PRO A 96 -4.37 12.68 24.81
N TYR A 97 -3.69 12.48 23.70
CA TYR A 97 -2.90 11.28 23.47
C TYR A 97 -1.47 11.53 23.95
N GLU A 98 -1.06 10.81 24.98
CA GLU A 98 0.24 10.99 25.64
C GLU A 98 1.37 10.30 24.86
N ILE A 99 1.50 10.60 23.58
CA ILE A 99 2.64 10.13 22.78
C ILE A 99 3.46 11.32 22.32
N GLN A 100 4.77 11.25 22.53
CA GLN A 100 5.69 12.17 21.91
C GLN A 100 6.08 11.63 20.53
N VAL A 101 5.88 12.44 19.50
CA VAL A 101 6.26 12.09 18.11
C VAL A 101 7.22 13.18 17.63
N ASP A 102 8.40 12.78 17.18
CA ASP A 102 9.40 13.67 16.58
C ASP A 102 9.31 13.67 15.06
N GLY A 103 8.78 12.60 14.47
CA GLY A 103 8.56 12.50 13.03
C GLY A 103 7.67 11.35 12.62
N ILE A 104 7.22 11.41 11.37
CA ILE A 104 6.44 10.34 10.72
C ILE A 104 7.18 9.92 9.46
N ALA A 105 7.55 8.64 9.39
CA ALA A 105 8.10 8.03 8.18
C ALA A 105 6.98 7.39 7.38
N GLU A 106 6.89 7.70 6.11
CA GLU A 106 5.86 7.13 5.24
C GLU A 106 6.51 6.46 4.03
N LEU A 107 6.20 5.18 3.81
CA LEU A 107 6.68 4.40 2.69
C LEU A 107 5.51 3.86 1.88
N TRP A 108 5.63 3.93 0.56
CA TRP A 108 4.64 3.40 -0.37
C TRP A 108 5.26 2.33 -1.25
N PHE A 109 4.52 1.26 -1.46
CA PHE A 109 4.89 0.11 -2.29
C PHE A 109 3.83 -0.12 -3.36
N LYS A 110 4.24 -0.45 -4.59
CA LYS A 110 3.31 -0.70 -5.69
C LYS A 110 2.57 -2.03 -5.55
N SER A 111 3.17 -3.00 -4.85
CA SER A 111 2.62 -4.33 -4.71
C SER A 111 3.07 -5.00 -3.40
N GLN A 112 2.41 -6.11 -3.05
CA GLN A 112 2.86 -6.97 -1.95
C GLN A 112 4.28 -7.53 -2.20
N ALA A 113 4.60 -7.88 -3.44
CA ALA A 113 5.93 -8.36 -3.80
C ALA A 113 7.03 -7.32 -3.55
N ASP A 114 6.74 -6.02 -3.80
CA ASP A 114 7.67 -4.93 -3.49
C ASP A 114 7.86 -4.77 -1.98
N PHE A 115 6.77 -4.85 -1.21
CA PHE A 115 6.84 -4.81 0.24
C PHE A 115 7.62 -5.99 0.83
N ASP A 116 7.44 -7.19 0.29
CA ASP A 116 8.16 -8.38 0.69
C ASP A 116 9.66 -8.29 0.33
N ALA A 117 9.98 -7.78 -0.87
CA ALA A 117 11.36 -7.51 -1.29
C ALA A 117 12.05 -6.51 -0.36
N TYR A 118 11.36 -5.42 0.00
CA TYR A 118 11.84 -4.47 1.00
C TYR A 118 12.07 -5.16 2.34
N SER A 119 11.06 -5.86 2.86
CA SER A 119 11.07 -6.42 4.22
C SER A 119 12.18 -7.43 4.44
N ASN A 120 12.54 -8.19 3.40
CA ASN A 120 13.51 -9.29 3.47
C ASN A 120 14.92 -8.91 2.98
N SER A 121 15.14 -7.66 2.56
CA SER A 121 16.43 -7.29 1.96
C SER A 121 17.52 -7.01 3.02
N PRO A 122 18.77 -7.35 2.73
CA PRO A 122 19.90 -6.95 3.57
C PRO A 122 20.08 -5.43 3.68
N ALA A 123 19.65 -4.67 2.67
CA ALA A 123 19.68 -3.21 2.69
C ALA A 123 18.70 -2.67 3.73
N THR A 124 17.50 -3.21 3.80
CA THR A 124 16.51 -2.85 4.82
C THR A 124 16.97 -3.24 6.21
N LYS A 125 17.65 -4.39 6.37
CA LYS A 125 18.25 -4.72 7.65
C LYS A 125 19.24 -3.63 8.11
N ARG A 126 20.15 -3.20 7.24
CA ARG A 126 21.10 -2.11 7.57
C ARG A 126 20.38 -0.80 7.89
N LEU A 127 19.30 -0.47 7.15
CA LEU A 127 18.47 0.69 7.44
C LEU A 127 17.86 0.63 8.85
N ARG A 128 17.33 -0.51 9.25
CA ARG A 128 16.78 -0.74 10.61
C ARG A 128 17.87 -0.70 11.68
N ASP A 129 19.03 -1.27 11.41
CA ASP A 129 20.17 -1.23 12.34
C ASP A 129 20.61 0.22 12.60
N ASP A 130 20.67 1.05 11.56
CA ASP A 130 20.94 2.49 11.70
C ASP A 130 19.80 3.20 12.46
N GLY A 131 18.54 2.92 12.11
CA GLY A 131 17.36 3.45 12.83
C GLY A 131 17.45 3.22 14.33
N ALA A 132 17.86 2.02 14.74
CA ALA A 132 18.05 1.70 16.15
C ALA A 132 19.12 2.54 16.86
N THR A 133 19.93 3.33 16.16
CA THR A 133 20.93 4.22 16.78
C THR A 133 20.34 5.52 17.30
N PHE A 134 19.27 6.06 16.67
CA PHE A 134 18.67 7.35 16.98
C PHE A 134 17.17 7.32 17.30
N ILE A 135 16.43 6.28 16.87
CA ILE A 135 15.02 6.06 17.21
C ILE A 135 14.93 5.34 18.53
N GLY A 136 14.20 5.93 19.48
CA GLY A 136 13.95 5.36 20.81
C GLY A 136 12.66 4.57 20.89
N ARG A 137 11.62 5.02 20.18
CA ARG A 137 10.33 4.31 20.05
C ARG A 137 9.79 4.47 18.65
N GLU A 138 9.16 3.41 18.16
CA GLU A 138 8.51 3.36 16.85
C GLU A 138 7.23 2.56 16.95
N ILE A 139 6.21 2.99 16.22
CA ILE A 139 5.03 2.19 15.95
C ILE A 139 4.67 2.29 14.48
N ASP A 140 4.46 1.14 13.84
CA ASP A 140 4.13 1.02 12.42
C ASP A 140 2.64 0.79 12.22
N PHE A 141 2.08 1.47 11.24
CA PHE A 141 0.71 1.28 10.76
C PHE A 141 0.72 0.94 9.28
N MET A 142 -0.05 -0.08 8.90
CA MET A 142 -0.46 -0.25 7.50
C MET A 142 -1.69 0.62 7.31
N THR A 143 -1.64 1.53 6.35
CA THR A 143 -2.64 2.58 6.19
C THR A 143 -3.22 2.59 4.78
N GLU A 144 -4.46 3.04 4.65
CA GLU A 144 -5.11 3.40 3.41
C GLU A 144 -5.28 4.92 3.37
N GLU A 145 -4.94 5.54 2.25
CA GLU A 145 -5.12 6.98 2.06
C GLU A 145 -6.37 7.24 1.26
N GLN A 146 -7.28 8.05 1.82
CA GLN A 146 -8.47 8.54 1.13
C GLN A 146 -8.35 10.06 0.98
N VAL A 147 -8.20 10.54 -0.25
CA VAL A 147 -8.13 11.97 -0.55
C VAL A 147 -9.55 12.53 -0.63
N ILE A 148 -9.90 13.40 0.30
CA ILE A 148 -11.23 14.04 0.36
C ILE A 148 -11.25 15.37 -0.40
N ILE A 149 -10.11 16.09 -0.40
CA ILE A 149 -9.90 17.34 -1.14
C ILE A 149 -8.51 17.26 -1.75
N SER A 150 -8.38 17.58 -3.04
CA SER A 150 -7.12 17.58 -3.80
C SER A 150 -6.81 18.97 -4.34
#